data_d201bd9b3efc8dad99bc54547d970763
#
_entry.id   d201bd9b3efc8dad99bc54547d970763
#
_cell.length_a   1.000
_cell.length_b   1.000
_cell.length_c   1.000
_cell.angle_alpha   90.00
_cell.angle_beta   90.00
_cell.angle_gamma   90.00
#
_symmetry.space_group_name_H-M   'P 1'
#
loop_
_entity.id
_entity.type
_entity.pdbx_description
1 polymer ?
#
loop_
_entity_poly.entity_id
_entity_poly.type
_entity_poly.pdbx_seq_one_letter_code
_entity_poly.pdbx_strand_id
1 'polypeptide(L)'
;MIELVKKYHPSDLCLYLLDFKLGGVEFNRYRDIKHVKALLVDNSDIQITLEILRDLSNQMRERGKMLREAGVSNIKEYNQKYPNQHLPQILFVADECHELFNMQGRGSRMVKQEIQAIITKIAKEGRSQGVHLLLATQTLAGAEISNEILNNITDHYLLKCSIADSEKMVRDSSRITANQQVGQVFYHHTESQYQFQSTYMPKDQLDKTIQDIVSKTSDVPSNGQFYFSGAQIFNVDASVIESVGSKQGNNPVAVLGCGISLEQESLAITLKKDFSENILLFGIDEDHQVTRTTIAALLSLIISYRQKGIDAQIKVIDCGNDEDADYLNILDCLEDKGLCQIIERRERASELKKLAESIANENAIPTILVIIGQERFRELKLNLEIKDTTESDVQSDSADGMVNVFAGLDFSSSSSGNGKQIDVSNFEKAMRYILENGPEQGVHTVLQIDKPSKLLFQEFVSSKVVFSMFKHIVMLRSEEKTAMTLGLSDDIRLEDLSSEQERLRAYYYSEEDDSYQLFSPYTLPTLNELNNILKQL
;
A
#
# COMPACT_ATOMS: atom_id res chain seq x y z
N MET A 1 27.34 14.26 9.16
CA MET A 1 27.19 12.85 8.75
C MET A 1 28.47 12.27 8.14
N ILE A 2 29.05 12.87 7.12
CA ILE A 2 30.21 12.29 6.39
C ILE A 2 31.39 11.91 7.31
N GLU A 3 31.70 12.71 8.30
CA GLU A 3 32.76 12.41 9.24
C GLU A 3 32.43 11.23 10.18
N LEU A 4 31.16 10.99 10.45
CA LEU A 4 30.72 9.82 11.22
C LEU A 4 30.92 8.54 10.42
N VAL A 5 30.48 8.51 9.17
CA VAL A 5 30.62 7.31 8.33
C VAL A 5 32.08 7.03 7.90
N LYS A 6 32.96 8.04 7.95
CA LYS A 6 34.40 7.82 7.81
C LYS A 6 35.03 7.17 9.05
N LYS A 7 34.54 7.56 10.23
CA LYS A 7 35.13 7.19 11.50
C LYS A 7 34.64 5.85 12.03
N TYR A 8 33.37 5.53 11.81
CA TYR A 8 32.72 4.34 12.35
C TYR A 8 32.48 3.31 11.25
N HIS A 9 32.62 2.03 11.58
CA HIS A 9 32.30 0.95 10.68
C HIS A 9 30.76 0.76 10.60
N PRO A 10 30.19 0.21 9.48
CA PRO A 10 28.74 -0.08 9.39
C PRO A 10 28.18 -0.97 10.51
N SER A 11 29.01 -1.82 11.14
CA SER A 11 28.62 -2.58 12.33
C SER A 11 28.45 -1.74 13.60
N ASP A 12 29.04 -0.53 13.63
CA ASP A 12 29.04 0.34 14.81
C ASP A 12 28.06 1.49 14.70
N LEU A 13 27.67 1.87 13.48
CA LEU A 13 26.80 3.01 13.18
C LEU A 13 25.77 2.65 12.12
N CYS A 14 24.51 2.89 12.43
CA CYS A 14 23.38 2.71 11.53
C CYS A 14 22.65 4.06 11.35
N LEU A 15 22.33 4.42 10.11
CA LEU A 15 21.71 5.69 9.75
C LEU A 15 20.29 5.49 9.24
N TYR A 16 19.37 6.31 9.74
CA TYR A 16 18.03 6.51 9.22
C TYR A 16 17.93 7.94 8.72
N LEU A 17 17.79 8.13 7.42
CA LEU A 17 17.87 9.45 6.78
C LEU A 17 16.52 9.79 6.14
N LEU A 18 15.88 10.84 6.61
CA LEU A 18 14.57 11.30 6.15
C LEU A 18 14.68 12.73 5.63
N ASP A 19 14.33 12.93 4.36
CA ASP A 19 14.31 14.24 3.69
C ASP A 19 12.86 14.57 3.34
N PHE A 20 12.30 15.60 4.01
CA PHE A 20 10.93 16.05 3.77
C PHE A 20 10.84 17.17 2.73
N LYS A 21 11.97 17.55 2.15
CA LYS A 21 12.00 18.56 1.11
C LYS A 21 11.61 17.96 -0.23
N LEU A 22 10.70 18.64 -0.95
CA LEU A 22 10.35 18.26 -2.31
C LEU A 22 11.61 18.19 -3.19
N GLY A 23 11.80 17.02 -3.84
CA GLY A 23 12.95 16.77 -4.69
C GLY A 23 14.14 16.09 -4.00
N GLY A 24 14.13 15.87 -2.69
CA GLY A 24 14.95 14.94 -1.88
C GLY A 24 16.42 14.74 -2.28
N VAL A 25 17.07 15.75 -2.86
CA VAL A 25 18.38 15.59 -3.50
C VAL A 25 19.52 15.43 -2.49
N GLU A 26 19.31 15.94 -1.26
CA GLU A 26 20.41 16.04 -0.28
C GLU A 26 20.85 14.68 0.26
N PHE A 27 19.91 13.81 0.60
CA PHE A 27 20.23 12.49 1.16
C PHE A 27 20.36 11.39 0.11
N ASN A 28 19.84 11.55 -1.10
CA ASN A 28 19.91 10.52 -2.14
C ASN A 28 21.36 10.08 -2.45
N ARG A 29 22.33 11.00 -2.32
CA ARG A 29 23.77 10.70 -2.50
C ARG A 29 24.33 9.69 -1.50
N TYR A 30 23.66 9.46 -0.37
CA TYR A 30 24.06 8.50 0.65
C TYR A 30 23.49 7.10 0.43
N ARG A 31 22.72 6.88 -0.65
CA ARG A 31 21.99 5.65 -0.93
C ARG A 31 22.87 4.39 -0.87
N ASP A 32 24.06 4.45 -1.41
CA ASP A 32 24.93 3.27 -1.54
C ASP A 32 25.84 3.05 -0.31
N ILE A 33 25.75 3.92 0.70
CA ILE A 33 26.53 3.81 1.92
C ILE A 33 25.96 2.71 2.82
N LYS A 34 26.75 1.71 3.17
CA LYS A 34 26.35 0.54 3.96
C LYS A 34 25.85 0.84 5.38
N HIS A 35 26.15 2.04 5.90
CA HIS A 35 25.61 2.52 7.18
C HIS A 35 24.13 2.85 7.11
N VAL A 36 23.59 3.14 5.92
CA VAL A 36 22.20 3.58 5.75
C VAL A 36 21.27 2.38 5.80
N LYS A 37 20.42 2.33 6.80
CA LYS A 37 19.37 1.32 6.99
C LYS A 37 18.07 1.75 6.33
N ALA A 38 17.70 3.01 6.49
CA ALA A 38 16.52 3.58 5.87
C ALA A 38 16.84 4.93 5.24
N LEU A 39 16.40 5.13 4.01
CA LEU A 39 16.54 6.38 3.27
C LEU A 39 15.18 6.75 2.66
N LEU A 40 14.61 7.85 3.16
CA LEU A 40 13.41 8.47 2.61
C LEU A 40 13.80 9.77 1.91
N VAL A 41 13.47 9.88 0.64
CA VAL A 41 13.65 11.11 -0.16
C VAL A 41 12.30 11.50 -0.76
N ASP A 42 12.03 12.81 -0.83
CA ASP A 42 10.76 13.35 -1.34
C ASP A 42 9.53 12.75 -0.62
N ASN A 43 9.59 12.74 0.71
CA ASN A 43 8.57 12.07 1.52
C ASN A 43 7.37 12.98 1.77
N SER A 44 6.33 12.81 0.98
CA SER A 44 4.98 13.35 1.26
C SER A 44 4.11 12.36 2.06
N ASP A 45 4.55 11.10 2.23
CA ASP A 45 3.79 10.04 2.89
C ASP A 45 4.24 9.86 4.34
N ILE A 46 3.45 10.41 5.24
CA ILE A 46 3.72 10.37 6.69
C ILE A 46 3.61 8.97 7.29
N GLN A 47 2.84 8.07 6.66
CA GLN A 47 2.67 6.71 7.17
C GLN A 47 3.99 5.93 7.13
N ILE A 48 4.78 6.11 6.06
CA ILE A 48 6.11 5.49 5.97
C ILE A 48 7.03 5.99 7.07
N THR A 49 6.98 7.30 7.34
CA THR A 49 7.74 7.88 8.46
C THR A 49 7.30 7.28 9.79
N LEU A 50 6.00 7.13 9.99
CA LEU A 50 5.47 6.52 11.21
C LEU A 50 5.95 5.07 11.34
N GLU A 51 5.94 4.28 10.28
CA GLU A 51 6.45 2.90 10.30
C GLU A 51 7.95 2.84 10.67
N ILE A 52 8.77 3.74 10.12
CA ILE A 52 10.19 3.86 10.52
C ILE A 52 10.32 4.19 12.00
N LEU A 53 9.53 5.12 12.51
CA LEU A 53 9.57 5.50 13.91
C LEU A 53 9.05 4.38 14.83
N ARG A 54 8.06 3.63 14.41
CA ARG A 54 7.58 2.42 15.11
C ARG A 54 8.67 1.35 15.18
N ASP A 55 9.37 1.10 14.06
CA ASP A 55 10.52 0.19 14.04
C ASP A 55 11.60 0.63 15.04
N LEU A 56 11.98 1.91 15.04
CA LEU A 56 12.93 2.46 16.02
C LEU A 56 12.43 2.30 17.46
N SER A 57 11.15 2.55 17.73
CA SER A 57 10.55 2.36 19.05
C SER A 57 10.57 0.90 19.49
N ASN A 58 10.34 -0.04 18.58
CA ASN A 58 10.43 -1.48 18.83
C ASN A 58 11.88 -1.89 19.11
N GLN A 59 12.83 -1.45 18.29
CA GLN A 59 14.26 -1.70 18.52
C GLN A 59 14.70 -1.17 19.90
N MET A 60 14.27 0.03 20.29
CA MET A 60 14.54 0.56 21.63
C MET A 60 13.99 -0.35 22.73
N ARG A 61 12.77 -0.84 22.57
CA ARG A 61 12.15 -1.76 23.55
C ARG A 61 12.95 -3.05 23.69
N GLU A 62 13.35 -3.67 22.58
CA GLU A 62 14.15 -4.90 22.59
C GLU A 62 15.54 -4.66 23.19
N ARG A 63 16.21 -3.57 22.80
CA ARG A 63 17.50 -3.17 23.42
C ARG A 63 17.37 -2.95 24.93
N GLY A 64 16.31 -2.25 25.35
CA GLY A 64 16.04 -2.06 26.77
C GLY A 64 15.81 -3.37 27.53
N LYS A 65 15.22 -4.38 26.91
CA LYS A 65 15.11 -5.74 27.46
C LYS A 65 16.49 -6.41 27.57
N MET A 66 17.28 -6.38 26.50
CA MET A 66 18.62 -6.94 26.46
C MET A 66 19.55 -6.31 27.53
N LEU A 67 19.49 -4.99 27.71
CA LEU A 67 20.29 -4.29 28.73
C LEU A 67 19.90 -4.76 30.14
N ARG A 68 18.60 -4.89 30.43
CA ARG A 68 18.11 -5.39 31.74
C ARG A 68 18.54 -6.82 32.01
N GLU A 69 18.40 -7.72 31.05
CA GLU A 69 18.80 -9.12 31.14
C GLU A 69 20.33 -9.25 31.33
N ALA A 70 21.09 -8.38 30.68
CA ALA A 70 22.54 -8.32 30.82
C ALA A 70 23.00 -7.67 32.12
N GLY A 71 22.11 -6.98 32.84
CA GLY A 71 22.47 -6.25 34.06
C GLY A 71 23.41 -5.05 33.83
N VAL A 72 23.22 -4.35 32.68
CA VAL A 72 24.02 -3.18 32.30
C VAL A 72 23.13 -1.97 32.04
N SER A 73 23.72 -0.77 32.13
CA SER A 73 22.97 0.49 32.09
C SER A 73 22.85 1.10 30.70
N ASN A 74 23.72 0.73 29.79
CA ASN A 74 23.78 1.33 28.43
C ASN A 74 24.40 0.39 27.42
N ILE A 75 24.23 0.77 26.13
CA ILE A 75 24.69 -0.01 24.98
C ILE A 75 26.22 -0.20 24.96
N LYS A 76 26.98 0.77 25.47
CA LYS A 76 28.45 0.68 25.50
C LYS A 76 28.91 -0.43 26.46
N GLU A 77 28.32 -0.51 27.63
CA GLU A 77 28.57 -1.59 28.60
C GLU A 77 28.12 -2.95 28.05
N TYR A 78 26.97 -2.98 27.34
CA TYR A 78 26.49 -4.19 26.69
C TYR A 78 27.50 -4.71 25.66
N ASN A 79 27.94 -3.86 24.74
CA ASN A 79 28.89 -4.22 23.70
C ASN A 79 30.26 -4.66 24.26
N GLN A 80 30.67 -4.11 25.39
CA GLN A 80 31.88 -4.57 26.10
C GLN A 80 31.71 -5.96 26.70
N LYS A 81 30.50 -6.26 27.22
CA LYS A 81 30.18 -7.55 27.83
C LYS A 81 29.93 -8.64 26.78
N TYR A 82 29.35 -8.29 25.65
CA TYR A 82 28.96 -9.21 24.57
C TYR A 82 29.53 -8.78 23.20
N PRO A 83 30.85 -8.88 22.98
CA PRO A 83 31.46 -8.41 21.73
C PRO A 83 30.92 -9.09 20.47
N ASN A 84 30.51 -10.37 20.58
CA ASN A 84 29.97 -11.14 19.47
C ASN A 84 28.48 -10.84 19.17
N GLN A 85 27.82 -10.05 20.01
CA GLN A 85 26.45 -9.59 19.86
C GLN A 85 26.40 -8.06 19.83
N HIS A 86 27.38 -7.48 19.15
CA HIS A 86 27.55 -6.03 19.08
C HIS A 86 26.33 -5.34 18.47
N LEU A 87 25.81 -4.32 19.14
CA LEU A 87 24.69 -3.51 18.72
C LEU A 87 25.19 -2.14 18.22
N PRO A 88 24.85 -1.73 16.99
CA PRO A 88 25.27 -0.43 16.46
C PRO A 88 24.59 0.73 17.19
N GLN A 89 25.26 1.89 17.21
CA GLN A 89 24.59 3.17 17.48
C GLN A 89 23.66 3.47 16.30
N ILE A 90 22.47 3.97 16.57
CA ILE A 90 21.51 4.40 15.56
C ILE A 90 21.45 5.93 15.57
N LEU A 91 21.55 6.54 14.40
CA LEU A 91 21.32 7.96 14.22
C LEU A 91 20.15 8.16 13.25
N PHE A 92 19.04 8.67 13.81
CA PHE A 92 17.89 9.12 13.03
C PHE A 92 18.09 10.59 12.68
N VAL A 93 18.06 10.89 11.40
CA VAL A 93 18.24 12.25 10.85
C VAL A 93 16.99 12.63 10.08
N ALA A 94 16.35 13.73 10.47
CA ALA A 94 15.22 14.31 9.75
C ALA A 94 15.58 15.72 9.29
N ASP A 95 15.67 15.93 7.98
CA ASP A 95 15.79 17.28 7.40
C ASP A 95 14.39 17.83 7.14
N GLU A 96 14.23 19.15 7.35
CA GLU A 96 12.93 19.85 7.36
C GLU A 96 11.92 19.19 8.33
N CYS A 97 12.39 18.83 9.52
CA CYS A 97 11.60 18.09 10.51
C CYS A 97 10.30 18.79 10.94
N HIS A 98 10.12 20.09 10.65
CA HIS A 98 8.88 20.81 10.91
C HIS A 98 7.69 20.19 10.16
N GLU A 99 7.90 19.58 9.01
CA GLU A 99 6.87 18.88 8.23
C GLU A 99 6.26 17.70 9.01
N LEU A 100 7.04 17.02 9.85
CA LEU A 100 6.54 15.94 10.72
C LEU A 100 5.47 16.39 11.71
N PHE A 101 5.45 17.69 12.01
CA PHE A 101 4.60 18.27 13.04
C PHE A 101 3.50 19.19 12.49
N ASN A 102 3.47 19.43 11.17
CA ASN A 102 2.57 20.38 10.49
C ASN A 102 1.40 19.71 9.78
N MET A 103 0.80 18.70 10.33
CA MET A 103 -0.27 17.97 9.67
C MET A 103 -1.66 18.55 9.89
N GLN A 104 -2.51 18.45 8.85
CA GLN A 104 -3.91 18.86 8.87
C GLN A 104 -4.82 17.62 8.78
N GLY A 105 -6.03 17.71 9.33
CA GLY A 105 -7.05 16.67 9.26
C GLY A 105 -7.13 15.74 10.48
N ARG A 106 -8.19 14.88 10.58
CA ARG A 106 -8.43 14.01 11.73
C ARG A 106 -7.40 12.88 11.85
N GLY A 107 -7.26 12.03 10.84
CA GLY A 107 -6.27 10.97 10.82
C GLY A 107 -4.84 11.49 10.98
N SER A 108 -4.52 12.60 10.32
CA SER A 108 -3.25 13.31 10.50
C SER A 108 -2.99 13.71 11.96
N ARG A 109 -4.01 14.04 12.75
CA ARG A 109 -3.84 14.40 14.17
C ARG A 109 -3.38 13.21 15.01
N MET A 110 -3.95 12.04 14.83
CA MET A 110 -3.54 10.82 15.58
C MET A 110 -2.14 10.39 15.19
N VAL A 111 -1.85 10.32 13.90
CA VAL A 111 -0.50 10.04 13.38
C VAL A 111 0.52 11.04 13.94
N LYS A 112 0.20 12.31 13.95
CA LYS A 112 1.03 13.37 14.52
C LYS A 112 1.29 13.16 16.03
N GLN A 113 0.26 12.81 16.79
CA GLN A 113 0.40 12.52 18.22
C GLN A 113 1.29 11.30 18.46
N GLU A 114 1.15 10.25 17.67
CA GLU A 114 2.00 9.06 17.77
C GLU A 114 3.46 9.37 17.40
N ILE A 115 3.69 10.11 16.31
CA ILE A 115 5.03 10.59 15.94
C ILE A 115 5.66 11.40 17.08
N GLN A 116 4.93 12.35 17.64
CA GLN A 116 5.42 13.15 18.76
C GLN A 116 5.74 12.28 19.98
N ALA A 117 4.89 11.31 20.31
CA ALA A 117 5.11 10.39 21.41
C ALA A 117 6.39 9.56 21.22
N ILE A 118 6.60 9.02 20.02
CA ILE A 118 7.79 8.22 19.71
C ILE A 118 9.05 9.09 19.75
N ILE A 119 9.05 10.26 19.09
CA ILE A 119 10.21 11.18 19.11
C ILE A 119 10.52 11.63 20.55
N THR A 120 9.50 11.95 21.35
CA THR A 120 9.67 12.28 22.76
C THR A 120 10.35 11.16 23.54
N LYS A 121 9.91 9.92 23.31
CA LYS A 121 10.49 8.73 23.94
C LYS A 121 11.95 8.54 23.54
N ILE A 122 12.27 8.69 22.25
CA ILE A 122 13.66 8.60 21.77
C ILE A 122 14.51 9.70 22.39
N ALA A 123 14.04 10.94 22.46
CA ALA A 123 14.76 12.05 23.08
C ALA A 123 15.06 11.81 24.57
N LYS A 124 14.15 11.16 25.31
CA LYS A 124 14.31 10.86 26.74
C LYS A 124 15.20 9.66 27.03
N GLU A 125 15.01 8.57 26.31
CA GLU A 125 15.54 7.26 26.67
C GLU A 125 16.59 6.75 25.67
N GLY A 126 16.61 7.28 24.45
CA GLY A 126 17.41 6.75 23.34
C GLY A 126 18.90 6.66 23.63
N ARG A 127 19.47 7.64 24.37
CA ARG A 127 20.92 7.70 24.68
C ARG A 127 21.43 6.41 25.32
N SER A 128 20.73 5.88 26.30
CA SER A 128 21.16 4.64 26.98
C SER A 128 21.07 3.42 26.06
N GLN A 129 20.15 3.43 25.12
CA GLN A 129 19.87 2.36 24.17
C GLN A 129 20.60 2.54 22.83
N GLY A 130 21.43 3.60 22.71
CA GLY A 130 22.21 3.88 21.51
C GLY A 130 21.38 4.36 20.33
N VAL A 131 20.28 5.09 20.59
CA VAL A 131 19.45 5.72 19.56
C VAL A 131 19.49 7.23 19.73
N HIS A 132 19.89 7.94 18.69
CA HIS A 132 20.13 9.38 18.70
C HIS A 132 19.28 10.08 17.63
N LEU A 133 18.86 11.32 17.91
CA LEU A 133 18.10 12.18 17.01
C LEU A 133 18.98 13.33 16.50
N LEU A 134 18.88 13.63 15.22
CA LEU A 134 19.33 14.86 14.61
C LEU A 134 18.14 15.44 13.82
N LEU A 135 17.53 16.49 14.37
CA LEU A 135 16.38 17.16 13.75
C LEU A 135 16.86 18.49 13.18
N ALA A 136 16.75 18.69 11.88
CA ALA A 136 17.11 19.90 11.19
C ALA A 136 15.87 20.57 10.57
N THR A 137 15.82 21.90 10.58
CA THR A 137 14.76 22.68 9.96
C THR A 137 15.21 24.10 9.67
N GLN A 138 14.63 24.73 8.68
CA GLN A 138 14.86 26.15 8.35
C GLN A 138 14.02 27.07 9.25
N THR A 139 12.90 26.61 9.76
CA THR A 139 12.01 27.39 10.64
C THR A 139 11.21 26.50 11.57
N LEU A 140 10.82 27.05 12.70
CA LEU A 140 9.85 26.45 13.61
C LEU A 140 8.46 27.11 13.52
N ALA A 141 8.29 28.05 12.59
CA ALA A 141 7.00 28.70 12.36
C ALA A 141 5.99 27.65 11.84
N GLY A 142 4.81 27.61 12.47
CA GLY A 142 3.77 26.64 12.12
C GLY A 142 4.02 25.20 12.62
N ALA A 143 5.22 24.87 13.09
CA ALA A 143 5.50 23.57 13.67
C ALA A 143 4.93 23.43 15.09
N GLU A 144 4.13 22.40 15.31
CA GLU A 144 3.58 22.08 16.65
C GLU A 144 4.51 21.15 17.45
N ILE A 145 5.82 21.43 17.41
CA ILE A 145 6.80 20.67 18.20
C ILE A 145 6.57 20.94 19.69
N SER A 146 6.36 19.90 20.46
CA SER A 146 6.10 20.04 21.88
C SER A 146 7.32 20.58 22.65
N ASN A 147 7.09 21.40 23.68
CA ASN A 147 8.15 21.86 24.56
C ASN A 147 8.90 20.69 25.22
N GLU A 148 8.24 19.55 25.38
CA GLU A 148 8.84 18.36 25.95
C GLU A 148 9.93 17.79 25.05
N ILE A 149 9.73 17.76 23.72
CA ILE A 149 10.77 17.37 22.75
C ILE A 149 11.94 18.35 22.83
N LEU A 150 11.68 19.66 22.73
CA LEU A 150 12.72 20.69 22.74
C LEU A 150 13.53 20.67 24.03
N ASN A 151 12.91 20.43 25.19
CA ASN A 151 13.60 20.36 26.47
C ASN A 151 14.47 19.10 26.64
N ASN A 152 14.17 18.01 25.94
CA ASN A 152 14.96 16.77 26.01
C ASN A 152 16.09 16.71 24.96
N ILE A 153 16.07 17.59 23.96
CA ILE A 153 17.20 17.81 23.06
C ILE A 153 18.13 18.81 23.70
N THR A 154 19.31 18.37 24.11
CA THR A 154 20.26 19.18 24.88
C THR A 154 21.19 20.02 24.04
N ASP A 155 21.43 19.61 22.80
CA ASP A 155 22.39 20.23 21.90
C ASP A 155 21.68 20.98 20.78
N HIS A 156 21.78 22.30 20.77
CA HIS A 156 21.17 23.16 19.78
C HIS A 156 22.24 23.87 18.93
N TYR A 157 22.11 23.74 17.62
CA TYR A 157 23.00 24.39 16.64
C TYR A 157 22.15 25.37 15.82
N LEU A 158 22.31 26.65 16.07
CA LEU A 158 21.56 27.71 15.42
C LEU A 158 22.44 28.39 14.35
N LEU A 159 22.06 28.27 13.12
CA LEU A 159 22.55 29.10 12.03
C LEU A 159 21.75 30.40 12.01
N LYS A 160 21.97 31.25 11.01
CA LYS A 160 21.20 32.47 10.85
C LYS A 160 19.71 32.15 10.76
N CYS A 161 18.94 32.55 11.74
CA CYS A 161 17.51 32.30 11.84
C CYS A 161 16.77 33.54 12.41
N SER A 162 15.44 33.48 12.42
CA SER A 162 14.61 34.53 13.00
C SER A 162 14.77 34.60 14.52
N ILE A 163 14.46 35.77 15.09
CA ILE A 163 14.45 35.95 16.56
C ILE A 163 13.44 35.00 17.20
N ALA A 164 12.27 34.83 16.57
CA ALA A 164 11.22 33.93 17.07
C ALA A 164 11.68 32.46 17.13
N ASP A 165 12.40 31.99 16.11
CA ASP A 165 12.96 30.63 16.11
C ASP A 165 14.03 30.47 17.21
N SER A 166 14.91 31.47 17.36
CA SER A 166 15.92 31.50 18.40
C SER A 166 15.31 31.47 19.81
N GLU A 167 14.30 32.29 20.06
CA GLU A 167 13.58 32.31 21.33
C GLU A 167 12.89 30.97 21.64
N LYS A 168 12.29 30.34 20.62
CA LYS A 168 11.62 29.04 20.78
C LYS A 168 12.61 27.93 21.12
N MET A 169 13.81 27.94 20.50
CA MET A 169 14.81 26.87 20.68
C MET A 169 15.62 27.04 21.96
N VAL A 170 16.11 28.23 22.24
CA VAL A 170 17.10 28.45 23.32
C VAL A 170 16.65 29.47 24.38
N ARG A 171 15.41 29.95 24.26
CA ARG A 171 14.81 30.97 25.16
C ARG A 171 15.68 32.25 25.27
N ASP A 172 16.41 32.55 24.20
CA ASP A 172 17.29 33.72 24.13
C ASP A 172 16.77 34.71 23.08
N SER A 173 16.33 35.86 23.52
CA SER A 173 15.90 36.98 22.68
C SER A 173 17.06 37.84 22.19
N SER A 174 18.30 37.45 22.50
CA SER A 174 19.47 38.18 22.08
C SER A 174 19.61 38.16 20.58
N ARG A 175 19.50 39.02 19.78
CA ARG A 175 19.58 39.02 18.31
C ARG A 175 20.88 38.43 17.72
N ILE A 176 21.53 37.52 18.45
CA ILE A 176 22.82 36.92 18.08
C ILE A 176 22.66 36.19 16.74
N THR A 177 21.61 35.36 16.62
CA THR A 177 21.39 34.55 15.42
C THR A 177 20.98 35.37 14.20
N ALA A 178 20.28 36.48 14.39
CA ALA A 178 19.85 37.36 13.29
C ALA A 178 21.03 38.05 12.59
N ASN A 179 22.15 38.24 13.31
CA ASN A 179 23.34 38.95 12.82
C ASN A 179 24.46 37.99 12.38
N GLN A 180 24.23 36.67 12.40
CA GLN A 180 25.22 35.69 11.96
C GLN A 180 25.55 35.82 10.47
N GLN A 181 26.82 35.60 10.17
CA GLN A 181 27.27 35.47 8.78
C GLN A 181 27.05 34.03 8.28
N VAL A 182 27.16 33.83 6.97
CA VAL A 182 27.04 32.50 6.37
C VAL A 182 28.03 31.52 6.99
N GLY A 183 27.52 30.38 7.45
CA GLY A 183 28.30 29.32 8.06
C GLY A 183 28.70 29.56 9.53
N GLN A 184 28.36 30.72 10.12
CA GLN A 184 28.49 30.89 11.56
C GLN A 184 27.38 30.12 12.27
N VAL A 185 27.77 29.40 13.34
CA VAL A 185 26.89 28.59 14.17
C VAL A 185 26.96 29.09 15.59
N PHE A 186 25.80 29.33 16.19
CA PHE A 186 25.65 29.50 17.63
C PHE A 186 25.29 28.15 18.24
N TYR A 187 26.18 27.60 19.06
CA TYR A 187 25.96 26.36 19.80
C TYR A 187 25.47 26.70 21.19
N HIS A 188 24.39 26.06 21.59
CA HIS A 188 23.83 26.16 22.92
C HIS A 188 23.66 24.74 23.49
N HIS A 189 24.23 24.55 24.68
CA HIS A 189 24.02 23.41 25.55
C HIS A 189 23.71 23.93 26.94
N THR A 190 23.09 23.13 27.79
CA THR A 190 22.63 23.53 29.12
C THR A 190 23.72 24.26 29.94
N GLU A 191 24.99 23.88 29.79
CA GLU A 191 26.12 24.39 30.57
C GLU A 191 27.12 25.22 29.75
N SER A 192 26.98 25.29 28.44
CA SER A 192 27.94 25.95 27.55
C SER A 192 27.30 26.60 26.34
N GLN A 193 27.81 27.77 26.00
CA GLN A 193 27.41 28.52 24.81
C GLN A 193 28.66 29.06 24.13
N TYR A 194 28.78 28.87 22.80
CA TYR A 194 29.85 29.45 22.03
C TYR A 194 29.49 29.56 20.56
N GLN A 195 30.21 30.39 19.83
CA GLN A 195 30.10 30.55 18.38
C GLN A 195 31.31 29.94 17.70
N PHE A 196 31.07 29.33 16.54
CA PHE A 196 32.13 28.82 15.70
C PHE A 196 31.76 28.94 14.22
N GLN A 197 32.74 28.82 13.35
CA GLN A 197 32.56 28.74 11.91
C GLN A 197 32.45 27.28 11.51
N SER A 198 31.33 26.94 10.87
CA SER A 198 31.15 25.59 10.32
C SER A 198 32.13 25.34 9.17
N THR A 199 32.55 24.09 9.03
CA THR A 199 33.33 23.66 7.87
C THR A 199 32.41 23.54 6.66
N TYR A 200 32.93 23.95 5.50
CA TYR A 200 32.26 23.77 4.23
C TYR A 200 32.98 22.69 3.42
N MET A 201 32.24 21.73 2.91
CA MET A 201 32.75 20.72 1.98
C MET A 201 32.11 20.95 0.62
N PRO A 202 32.88 21.27 -0.44
CA PRO A 202 32.37 21.38 -1.79
C PRO A 202 31.68 20.09 -2.24
N LYS A 203 30.65 20.22 -3.06
CA LYS A 203 29.85 19.08 -3.54
C LYS A 203 30.70 17.99 -4.19
N ASP A 204 31.63 18.37 -5.08
CA ASP A 204 32.50 17.42 -5.77
C ASP A 204 33.42 16.65 -4.80
N GLN A 205 33.87 17.31 -3.73
CA GLN A 205 34.67 16.66 -2.70
C GLN A 205 33.81 15.70 -1.85
N LEU A 206 32.57 16.08 -1.57
CA LEU A 206 31.62 15.24 -0.87
C LEU A 206 31.32 13.96 -1.67
N ASP A 207 31.01 14.10 -2.97
CA ASP A 207 30.69 12.98 -3.84
C ASP A 207 31.89 12.02 -3.99
N LYS A 208 33.10 12.53 -4.15
CA LYS A 208 34.33 11.72 -4.13
C LYS A 208 34.51 10.97 -2.80
N THR A 209 34.27 11.67 -1.70
CA THR A 209 34.40 11.05 -0.38
C THR A 209 33.38 9.92 -0.19
N ILE A 210 32.15 10.11 -0.67
CA ILE A 210 31.11 9.07 -0.64
C ILE A 210 31.53 7.86 -1.47
N GLN A 211 32.03 8.07 -2.70
CA GLN A 211 32.54 6.99 -3.55
C GLN A 211 33.69 6.21 -2.89
N ASP A 212 34.62 6.91 -2.23
CA ASP A 212 35.68 6.26 -1.47
C ASP A 212 35.18 5.41 -0.31
N ILE A 213 34.14 5.87 0.40
CA ILE A 213 33.51 5.10 1.50
C ILE A 213 32.81 3.86 0.94
N VAL A 214 32.02 4.01 -0.14
CA VAL A 214 31.32 2.91 -0.79
C VAL A 214 32.31 1.84 -1.24
N SER A 215 33.41 2.24 -1.90
CA SER A 215 34.45 1.30 -2.37
C SER A 215 35.12 0.55 -1.21
N LYS A 216 35.40 1.21 -0.09
CA LYS A 216 36.02 0.61 1.10
C LYS A 216 35.10 -0.31 1.89
N THR A 217 33.80 -0.20 1.68
CA THR A 217 32.79 -1.01 2.38
C THR A 217 32.08 -1.99 1.44
N SER A 218 32.61 -2.24 0.23
CA SER A 218 32.03 -3.14 -0.77
C SER A 218 31.81 -4.56 -0.23
N ASP A 219 32.74 -5.06 0.57
CA ASP A 219 32.71 -6.42 1.11
C ASP A 219 31.84 -6.58 2.37
N VAL A 220 31.29 -5.47 2.89
CA VAL A 220 30.38 -5.50 4.02
C VAL A 220 28.97 -5.90 3.54
N PRO A 221 28.35 -6.92 4.15
CA PRO A 221 26.98 -7.29 3.81
C PRO A 221 26.03 -6.10 3.97
N SER A 222 25.06 -5.99 3.08
CA SER A 222 23.99 -5.01 3.24
C SER A 222 23.05 -5.46 4.38
N ASN A 223 22.77 -4.58 5.32
CA ASN A 223 21.84 -4.85 6.43
C ASN A 223 20.37 -4.73 6.03
N GLY A 224 20.01 -5.05 4.79
CA GLY A 224 18.64 -4.85 4.29
C GLY A 224 18.33 -3.35 4.26
N GLN A 225 18.73 -2.68 3.21
CA GLN A 225 18.53 -1.24 3.08
C GLN A 225 17.13 -0.96 2.57
N PHE A 226 16.37 -0.18 3.31
CA PHE A 226 15.10 0.36 2.89
C PHE A 226 15.33 1.69 2.17
N TYR A 227 14.92 1.75 0.90
CA TYR A 227 14.92 2.97 0.11
C TYR A 227 13.50 3.28 -0.33
N PHE A 228 13.05 4.49 -0.01
CA PHE A 228 11.77 5.01 -0.47
C PHE A 228 11.98 6.38 -1.10
N SER A 229 11.57 6.50 -2.33
CA SER A 229 11.39 7.76 -3.02
C SER A 229 9.90 8.00 -3.14
N GLY A 230 9.41 9.18 -2.82
CA GLY A 230 7.97 9.50 -2.81
C GLY A 230 7.22 9.06 -4.06
N ALA A 231 7.93 8.85 -5.16
CA ALA A 231 7.44 8.32 -6.42
C ALA A 231 8.05 6.93 -6.68
N GLN A 232 7.31 5.86 -6.40
CA GLN A 232 7.74 4.48 -6.68
C GLN A 232 6.60 3.68 -7.30
N ILE A 233 6.84 3.15 -8.50
CA ILE A 233 5.92 2.27 -9.21
C ILE A 233 6.31 0.83 -8.91
N PHE A 234 5.33 0.02 -8.51
CA PHE A 234 5.48 -1.41 -8.35
C PHE A 234 4.69 -2.12 -9.45
N ASN A 235 5.38 -2.73 -10.39
CA ASN A 235 4.75 -3.53 -11.44
C ASN A 235 4.66 -4.99 -11.04
N VAL A 236 3.71 -5.72 -11.61
CA VAL A 236 3.74 -7.19 -11.51
C VAL A 236 4.98 -7.69 -12.22
N ASP A 237 5.87 -8.32 -11.49
CA ASP A 237 7.16 -8.84 -11.95
C ASP A 237 7.49 -10.23 -11.36
N ALA A 238 8.74 -10.66 -11.48
CA ALA A 238 9.19 -11.94 -10.96
C ALA A 238 9.02 -12.08 -9.43
N SER A 239 8.98 -10.97 -8.68
CA SER A 239 8.77 -11.02 -7.22
C SER A 239 7.36 -11.51 -6.86
N VAL A 240 6.38 -11.27 -7.71
CA VAL A 240 5.02 -11.81 -7.58
C VAL A 240 5.05 -13.35 -7.69
N ILE A 241 5.84 -13.90 -8.61
CA ILE A 241 6.02 -15.34 -8.79
C ILE A 241 6.59 -15.96 -7.49
N GLU A 242 7.61 -15.33 -6.91
CA GLU A 242 8.22 -15.77 -5.63
C GLU A 242 7.22 -15.65 -4.47
N SER A 243 6.48 -14.55 -4.40
CA SER A 243 5.47 -14.31 -3.36
C SER A 243 4.35 -15.35 -3.40
N VAL A 244 3.88 -15.71 -4.58
CA VAL A 244 2.91 -16.81 -4.78
C VAL A 244 3.50 -18.13 -4.35
N GLY A 245 4.71 -18.44 -4.79
CA GLY A 245 5.42 -19.69 -4.48
C GLY A 245 5.70 -19.88 -2.99
N SER A 246 5.86 -18.79 -2.23
CA SER A 246 6.10 -18.85 -0.78
C SER A 246 4.86 -19.30 0.02
N LYS A 247 3.65 -19.14 -0.53
CA LYS A 247 2.40 -19.51 0.14
C LYS A 247 2.08 -21.00 -0.10
N GLN A 248 2.15 -21.78 0.98
CA GLN A 248 1.86 -23.22 0.95
C GLN A 248 0.36 -23.52 0.73
N GLY A 249 0.07 -24.70 0.20
CA GLY A 249 -1.29 -25.19 -0.03
C GLY A 249 -1.82 -24.97 -1.45
N ASN A 250 -3.01 -25.51 -1.72
CA ASN A 250 -3.60 -25.54 -3.07
C ASN A 250 -4.58 -24.39 -3.36
N ASN A 251 -4.78 -23.49 -2.40
CA ASN A 251 -5.67 -22.34 -2.63
C ASN A 251 -4.99 -21.27 -3.49
N PRO A 252 -5.72 -20.59 -4.37
CA PRO A 252 -5.17 -19.51 -5.18
C PRO A 252 -4.73 -18.33 -4.30
N VAL A 253 -3.69 -17.64 -4.75
CA VAL A 253 -3.12 -16.48 -4.06
C VAL A 253 -3.23 -15.27 -4.96
N ALA A 254 -3.87 -14.21 -4.49
CA ALA A 254 -3.84 -12.91 -5.10
C ALA A 254 -2.76 -12.04 -4.43
N VAL A 255 -1.85 -11.49 -5.21
CA VAL A 255 -0.84 -10.55 -4.74
C VAL A 255 -1.26 -9.16 -5.18
N LEU A 256 -1.62 -8.31 -4.22
CA LEU A 256 -2.25 -7.03 -4.49
C LEU A 256 -1.26 -5.89 -4.69
N GLY A 257 -0.10 -5.95 -4.03
CA GLY A 257 0.87 -4.87 -4.07
C GLY A 257 2.00 -5.07 -3.06
N CYS A 258 2.73 -4.00 -2.82
CA CYS A 258 3.83 -3.96 -1.87
C CYS A 258 3.38 -3.24 -0.58
N GLY A 259 3.54 -3.89 0.56
CA GLY A 259 3.26 -3.30 1.87
C GLY A 259 4.16 -2.08 2.13
N ILE A 260 3.59 -1.08 2.81
CA ILE A 260 4.35 0.09 3.26
C ILE A 260 5.00 -0.27 4.60
N SER A 261 6.11 -0.96 4.52
CA SER A 261 6.93 -1.37 5.66
C SER A 261 8.41 -1.35 5.28
N LEU A 262 9.30 -1.40 6.27
CA LEU A 262 10.74 -1.47 6.03
C LEU A 262 11.16 -2.73 5.27
N GLU A 263 10.37 -3.78 5.34
CA GLU A 263 10.64 -5.06 4.68
C GLU A 263 10.06 -5.13 3.27
N GLN A 264 9.19 -4.19 2.90
CA GLN A 264 8.51 -4.12 1.60
C GLN A 264 7.90 -5.46 1.17
N GLU A 265 7.31 -6.16 2.13
CA GLU A 265 6.69 -7.45 1.85
C GLU A 265 5.49 -7.32 0.92
N SER A 266 5.35 -8.27 0.01
CA SER A 266 4.18 -8.32 -0.87
C SER A 266 2.92 -8.62 -0.06
N LEU A 267 1.89 -7.82 -0.26
CA LEU A 267 0.55 -8.08 0.26
C LEU A 267 -0.09 -9.20 -0.56
N ALA A 268 -0.06 -10.41 -0.02
CA ALA A 268 -0.56 -11.62 -0.66
C ALA A 268 -1.69 -12.25 0.17
N ILE A 269 -2.86 -12.38 -0.42
CA ILE A 269 -4.05 -12.99 0.17
C ILE A 269 -4.30 -14.36 -0.44
N THR A 270 -4.73 -15.33 0.37
CA THR A 270 -5.05 -16.68 -0.07
C THR A 270 -6.56 -16.86 -0.07
N LEU A 271 -7.16 -17.09 -1.23
CA LEU A 271 -8.60 -17.34 -1.35
C LEU A 271 -8.92 -18.78 -0.95
N LYS A 272 -9.51 -18.95 0.20
CA LYS A 272 -9.90 -20.27 0.75
C LYS A 272 -11.22 -20.71 0.13
N LYS A 273 -11.53 -22.02 0.20
CA LYS A 273 -12.88 -22.51 -0.08
C LYS A 273 -13.73 -22.33 1.18
N ASP A 274 -14.16 -21.10 1.41
CA ASP A 274 -14.92 -20.69 2.57
C ASP A 274 -15.87 -19.55 2.21
N PHE A 275 -16.80 -19.25 3.08
CA PHE A 275 -17.80 -18.20 2.94
C PHE A 275 -17.17 -16.83 2.64
N SER A 276 -17.77 -16.08 1.72
CA SER A 276 -17.39 -14.70 1.36
C SER A 276 -15.95 -14.47 0.86
N GLU A 277 -15.22 -15.50 0.49
CA GLU A 277 -13.85 -15.42 -0.03
C GLU A 277 -13.80 -14.82 -1.44
N ASN A 278 -14.27 -13.58 -1.54
CA ASN A 278 -14.24 -12.75 -2.74
C ASN A 278 -13.45 -11.46 -2.48
N ILE A 279 -13.02 -10.81 -3.54
CA ILE A 279 -12.27 -9.55 -3.50
C ILE A 279 -13.14 -8.42 -4.05
N LEU A 280 -13.33 -7.36 -3.29
CA LEU A 280 -13.94 -6.11 -3.75
C LEU A 280 -12.86 -5.05 -3.89
N LEU A 281 -12.76 -4.43 -5.07
CA LEU A 281 -11.95 -3.24 -5.28
C LEU A 281 -12.87 -2.05 -5.55
N PHE A 282 -12.63 -0.95 -4.88
CA PHE A 282 -13.39 0.26 -5.18
C PHE A 282 -12.55 1.53 -5.08
N GLY A 283 -13.00 2.55 -5.81
CA GLY A 283 -12.40 3.87 -5.83
C GLY A 283 -12.76 4.63 -7.09
N ILE A 284 -12.43 5.92 -7.10
CA ILE A 284 -12.57 6.76 -8.29
C ILE A 284 -11.50 6.33 -9.29
N ASP A 285 -11.91 5.80 -10.43
CA ASP A 285 -11.00 5.20 -11.43
C ASP A 285 -10.35 6.27 -12.33
N GLU A 286 -9.62 7.20 -11.71
CA GLU A 286 -8.81 8.19 -12.43
C GLU A 286 -7.66 7.49 -13.16
N ASP A 287 -7.48 7.78 -14.44
CA ASP A 287 -6.45 7.17 -15.30
C ASP A 287 -6.42 5.64 -15.24
N HIS A 288 -7.58 5.01 -15.06
CA HIS A 288 -7.76 3.55 -14.95
C HIS A 288 -6.96 2.89 -13.81
N GLN A 289 -6.64 3.60 -12.71
CA GLN A 289 -5.80 3.05 -11.64
C GLN A 289 -6.47 1.90 -10.88
N VAL A 290 -7.79 1.98 -10.63
CA VAL A 290 -8.54 0.89 -10.00
C VAL A 290 -8.63 -0.32 -10.94
N THR A 291 -8.89 -0.07 -12.23
CA THR A 291 -8.90 -1.10 -13.28
C THR A 291 -7.53 -1.78 -13.40
N ARG A 292 -6.44 -1.03 -13.46
CA ARG A 292 -5.08 -1.58 -13.53
C ARG A 292 -4.75 -2.44 -12.30
N THR A 293 -5.11 -1.98 -11.12
CA THR A 293 -4.95 -2.76 -9.87
C THR A 293 -5.77 -4.06 -9.91
N THR A 294 -6.98 -4.01 -10.44
CA THR A 294 -7.84 -5.19 -10.60
C THR A 294 -7.21 -6.22 -11.54
N ILE A 295 -6.67 -5.78 -12.68
CA ILE A 295 -6.01 -6.67 -13.63
C ILE A 295 -4.67 -7.18 -13.09
N ALA A 296 -3.93 -6.38 -12.32
CA ALA A 296 -2.72 -6.85 -11.64
C ALA A 296 -3.03 -7.98 -10.64
N ALA A 297 -4.12 -7.85 -9.88
CA ALA A 297 -4.61 -8.92 -9.01
C ALA A 297 -5.01 -10.16 -9.82
N LEU A 298 -5.68 -10.00 -10.95
CA LEU A 298 -6.00 -11.09 -11.89
C LEU A 298 -4.74 -11.79 -12.39
N LEU A 299 -3.73 -11.04 -12.83
CA LEU A 299 -2.44 -11.62 -13.28
C LEU A 299 -1.80 -12.49 -12.19
N SER A 300 -1.79 -12.02 -10.94
CA SER A 300 -1.24 -12.79 -9.82
C SER A 300 -2.02 -14.08 -9.55
N LEU A 301 -3.35 -14.06 -9.72
CA LEU A 301 -4.19 -15.26 -9.61
C LEU A 301 -3.91 -16.25 -10.75
N ILE A 302 -3.73 -15.77 -11.99
CA ILE A 302 -3.31 -16.62 -13.13
C ILE A 302 -1.97 -17.30 -12.82
N ILE A 303 -0.99 -16.52 -12.35
CA ILE A 303 0.33 -17.03 -11.93
C ILE A 303 0.13 -18.10 -10.86
N SER A 304 -0.70 -17.83 -9.86
CA SER A 304 -0.96 -18.77 -8.76
C SER A 304 -1.56 -20.09 -9.23
N TYR A 305 -2.56 -20.07 -10.07
CA TYR A 305 -3.16 -21.29 -10.60
C TYR A 305 -2.17 -22.12 -11.42
N ARG A 306 -1.37 -21.44 -12.27
CA ARG A 306 -0.33 -22.11 -13.08
C ARG A 306 0.74 -22.76 -12.23
N GLN A 307 1.30 -22.05 -11.25
CA GLN A 307 2.33 -22.58 -10.35
C GLN A 307 1.85 -23.76 -9.51
N LYS A 308 0.57 -23.72 -9.11
CA LYS A 308 -0.02 -24.78 -8.29
C LYS A 308 -0.58 -25.95 -9.10
N GLY A 309 -0.53 -25.86 -10.43
CA GLY A 309 -1.05 -26.90 -11.33
C GLY A 309 -2.55 -27.11 -11.19
N ILE A 310 -3.31 -26.05 -10.83
CA ILE A 310 -4.75 -26.12 -10.68
C ILE A 310 -5.41 -25.77 -12.01
N ASP A 311 -6.23 -26.66 -12.53
CA ASP A 311 -7.06 -26.39 -13.70
C ASP A 311 -8.24 -25.51 -13.26
N ALA A 312 -8.21 -24.25 -13.67
CA ALA A 312 -9.20 -23.25 -13.30
C ALA A 312 -9.62 -22.45 -14.51
N GLN A 313 -10.88 -22.04 -14.53
CA GLN A 313 -11.42 -21.12 -15.52
C GLN A 313 -11.29 -19.67 -15.02
N ILE A 314 -10.90 -18.78 -15.92
CA ILE A 314 -10.84 -17.36 -15.63
C ILE A 314 -11.73 -16.64 -16.61
N LYS A 315 -12.77 -16.00 -16.10
CA LYS A 315 -13.82 -15.33 -16.84
C LYS A 315 -13.79 -13.84 -16.54
N VAL A 316 -13.69 -13.00 -17.56
CA VAL A 316 -13.63 -11.54 -17.41
C VAL A 316 -14.85 -10.91 -18.08
N ILE A 317 -15.59 -10.12 -17.31
CA ILE A 317 -16.64 -9.23 -17.80
C ILE A 317 -16.11 -7.80 -17.70
N ASP A 318 -15.62 -7.27 -18.81
CA ASP A 318 -15.25 -5.86 -18.88
C ASP A 318 -16.47 -5.03 -19.27
N CYS A 319 -16.81 -4.05 -18.44
CA CYS A 319 -17.86 -3.06 -18.68
C CYS A 319 -17.27 -1.66 -18.93
N GLY A 320 -15.96 -1.54 -19.15
CA GLY A 320 -15.30 -0.30 -19.57
C GLY A 320 -15.90 0.24 -20.86
N ASN A 321 -15.65 1.51 -21.13
CA ASN A 321 -16.11 2.22 -22.34
C ASN A 321 -14.97 2.95 -23.05
N ASP A 322 -13.74 2.75 -22.64
CA ASP A 322 -12.56 3.33 -23.27
C ASP A 322 -11.89 2.26 -24.14
N GLU A 323 -12.13 2.34 -25.45
CA GLU A 323 -11.62 1.40 -26.46
C GLU A 323 -10.10 1.55 -26.68
N ASP A 324 -9.52 2.67 -26.26
CA ASP A 324 -8.09 2.97 -26.42
C ASP A 324 -7.28 2.72 -25.13
N ALA A 325 -7.91 2.19 -24.08
CA ALA A 325 -7.24 1.96 -22.81
C ALA A 325 -6.11 0.91 -22.92
N ASP A 326 -4.95 1.23 -22.41
CA ASP A 326 -3.75 0.39 -22.50
C ASP A 326 -3.88 -0.97 -21.79
N TYR A 327 -4.74 -1.07 -20.77
CA TYR A 327 -5.01 -2.33 -20.07
C TYR A 327 -5.67 -3.38 -20.96
N LEU A 328 -6.40 -2.96 -22.01
CA LEU A 328 -7.02 -3.87 -22.98
C LEU A 328 -5.98 -4.73 -23.70
N ASN A 329 -4.82 -4.15 -24.04
CA ASN A 329 -3.74 -4.91 -24.65
C ASN A 329 -3.24 -6.07 -23.76
N ILE A 330 -3.33 -5.91 -22.44
CA ILE A 330 -2.97 -6.97 -21.49
C ILE A 330 -4.05 -8.05 -21.48
N LEU A 331 -5.33 -7.67 -21.44
CA LEU A 331 -6.45 -8.62 -21.47
C LEU A 331 -6.48 -9.42 -22.77
N ASP A 332 -6.33 -8.76 -23.91
CA ASP A 332 -6.26 -9.41 -25.24
C ASP A 332 -5.09 -10.40 -25.31
N CYS A 333 -3.91 -10.01 -24.80
CA CYS A 333 -2.76 -10.91 -24.74
C CYS A 333 -3.02 -12.14 -23.87
N LEU A 334 -3.75 -12.01 -22.78
CA LEU A 334 -4.12 -13.12 -21.90
C LEU A 334 -5.15 -14.04 -22.58
N GLU A 335 -6.12 -13.49 -23.27
CA GLU A 335 -7.13 -14.26 -24.01
C GLU A 335 -6.50 -15.01 -25.18
N ASP A 336 -5.66 -14.37 -25.99
CA ASP A 336 -4.92 -14.98 -27.10
C ASP A 336 -4.07 -16.19 -26.66
N LYS A 337 -3.59 -16.16 -25.42
CA LYS A 337 -2.84 -17.27 -24.82
C LYS A 337 -3.72 -18.32 -24.13
N GLY A 338 -5.03 -18.15 -24.16
CA GLY A 338 -5.98 -19.05 -23.50
C GLY A 338 -5.87 -19.03 -21.96
N LEU A 339 -5.44 -17.89 -21.38
CA LEU A 339 -5.27 -17.73 -19.93
C LEU A 339 -6.52 -17.16 -19.26
N CYS A 340 -7.37 -16.48 -20.02
CA CYS A 340 -8.69 -16.04 -19.60
C CYS A 340 -9.65 -16.08 -20.78
N GLN A 341 -10.93 -15.93 -20.50
CA GLN A 341 -12.01 -15.75 -21.46
C GLN A 341 -12.68 -14.40 -21.19
N ILE A 342 -12.68 -13.51 -22.18
CA ILE A 342 -13.44 -12.26 -22.10
C ILE A 342 -14.87 -12.56 -22.53
N ILE A 343 -15.85 -12.34 -21.64
CA ILE A 343 -17.25 -12.65 -21.90
C ILE A 343 -17.90 -11.48 -22.64
N GLU A 344 -18.24 -11.70 -23.89
CA GLU A 344 -18.96 -10.73 -24.68
C GLU A 344 -20.34 -10.42 -24.09
N ARG A 345 -20.83 -9.22 -24.34
CA ARG A 345 -22.09 -8.73 -23.79
C ARG A 345 -23.26 -9.69 -24.01
N ARG A 346 -23.38 -10.27 -25.25
CA ARG A 346 -24.44 -11.21 -25.59
C ARG A 346 -24.38 -12.55 -24.84
N GLU A 347 -23.22 -12.91 -24.31
CA GLU A 347 -22.96 -14.19 -23.62
C GLU A 347 -23.07 -14.08 -22.10
N ARG A 348 -23.05 -12.86 -21.54
CA ARG A 348 -23.04 -12.61 -20.09
C ARG A 348 -24.17 -13.33 -19.35
N ALA A 349 -25.40 -13.28 -19.92
CA ALA A 349 -26.56 -13.92 -19.30
C ALA A 349 -26.39 -15.45 -19.22
N SER A 350 -26.01 -16.09 -20.33
CA SER A 350 -25.85 -17.55 -20.37
C SER A 350 -24.69 -18.01 -19.52
N GLU A 351 -23.57 -17.28 -19.49
CA GLU A 351 -22.39 -17.64 -18.69
C GLU A 351 -22.63 -17.48 -17.19
N LEU A 352 -23.27 -16.40 -16.75
CA LEU A 352 -23.62 -16.23 -15.33
C LEU A 352 -24.65 -17.28 -14.86
N LYS A 353 -25.65 -17.62 -15.71
CA LYS A 353 -26.62 -18.68 -15.40
C LYS A 353 -25.92 -20.03 -15.27
N LYS A 354 -25.09 -20.42 -16.25
CA LYS A 354 -24.32 -21.68 -16.22
C LYS A 354 -23.44 -21.76 -14.97
N LEU A 355 -22.77 -20.67 -14.60
CA LEU A 355 -21.92 -20.63 -13.42
C LEU A 355 -22.75 -20.82 -12.14
N ALA A 356 -23.86 -20.09 -11.98
CA ALA A 356 -24.74 -20.24 -10.85
C ALA A 356 -25.35 -21.64 -10.75
N GLU A 357 -25.78 -22.23 -11.86
CA GLU A 357 -26.29 -23.62 -11.91
C GLU A 357 -25.21 -24.65 -11.57
N SER A 358 -23.96 -24.46 -12.01
CA SER A 358 -22.85 -25.35 -11.67
C SER A 358 -22.56 -25.33 -10.17
N ILE A 359 -22.62 -24.14 -9.53
CA ILE A 359 -22.49 -23.99 -8.07
C ILE A 359 -23.64 -24.72 -7.37
N ALA A 360 -24.88 -24.53 -7.81
CA ALA A 360 -26.05 -25.16 -7.20
C ALA A 360 -26.02 -26.69 -7.25
N ASN A 361 -25.46 -27.23 -8.33
CA ASN A 361 -25.33 -28.67 -8.55
C ASN A 361 -24.05 -29.26 -7.94
N GLU A 362 -23.27 -28.49 -7.20
CA GLU A 362 -22.02 -28.91 -6.54
C GLU A 362 -20.98 -29.50 -7.53
N ASN A 363 -20.97 -29.03 -8.77
CA ASN A 363 -20.08 -29.48 -9.83
C ASN A 363 -19.27 -28.34 -10.46
N ALA A 364 -19.14 -27.21 -9.76
CA ALA A 364 -18.40 -26.06 -10.26
C ALA A 364 -16.89 -26.38 -10.37
N ILE A 365 -16.33 -26.04 -11.51
CA ILE A 365 -14.88 -26.03 -11.71
C ILE A 365 -14.31 -24.80 -10.99
N PRO A 366 -13.12 -24.86 -10.38
CA PRO A 366 -12.46 -23.70 -9.82
C PRO A 366 -12.46 -22.55 -10.83
N THR A 367 -13.04 -21.41 -10.45
CA THR A 367 -13.27 -20.31 -11.38
C THR A 367 -12.97 -18.98 -10.70
N ILE A 368 -12.28 -18.08 -11.40
CA ILE A 368 -12.21 -16.66 -11.05
C ILE A 368 -13.12 -15.90 -12.00
N LEU A 369 -14.14 -15.25 -11.44
CA LEU A 369 -14.99 -14.31 -12.16
C LEU A 369 -14.51 -12.88 -11.87
N VAL A 370 -14.02 -12.17 -12.89
CA VAL A 370 -13.60 -10.78 -12.77
C VAL A 370 -14.65 -9.89 -13.41
N ILE A 371 -15.11 -8.88 -12.69
CA ILE A 371 -16.05 -7.88 -13.22
C ILE A 371 -15.41 -6.50 -13.06
N ILE A 372 -15.13 -5.86 -14.17
CA ILE A 372 -14.53 -4.53 -14.27
C ILE A 372 -15.63 -3.51 -14.54
N GLY A 373 -15.74 -2.47 -13.70
CA GLY A 373 -16.70 -1.38 -13.89
C GLY A 373 -18.16 -1.80 -13.72
N GLN A 374 -18.51 -2.42 -12.59
CA GLN A 374 -19.88 -2.87 -12.31
C GLN A 374 -20.92 -1.76 -12.54
N GLU A 375 -20.60 -0.51 -12.22
CA GLU A 375 -21.49 0.63 -12.41
C GLU A 375 -21.95 0.85 -13.86
N ARG A 376 -21.25 0.26 -14.83
CA ARG A 376 -21.57 0.28 -16.28
C ARG A 376 -22.18 -1.03 -16.79
N PHE A 377 -22.35 -2.02 -15.91
CA PHE A 377 -22.95 -3.30 -16.27
C PHE A 377 -24.47 -3.12 -16.49
N ARG A 378 -24.84 -2.73 -17.71
CA ARG A 378 -26.20 -2.30 -18.05
C ARG A 378 -27.26 -3.34 -17.77
N GLU A 379 -26.99 -4.61 -18.06
CA GLU A 379 -27.91 -5.71 -17.88
C GLU A 379 -28.22 -5.95 -16.39
N LEU A 380 -27.21 -5.85 -15.55
CA LEU A 380 -27.34 -5.90 -14.08
C LEU A 380 -28.07 -4.64 -13.56
N LYS A 381 -27.70 -3.46 -14.06
CA LYS A 381 -28.33 -2.19 -13.67
C LYS A 381 -29.81 -2.13 -13.98
N LEU A 382 -30.24 -2.70 -15.10
CA LEU A 382 -31.64 -2.78 -15.49
C LEU A 382 -32.32 -4.02 -14.92
N ASN A 383 -31.58 -4.86 -14.20
CA ASN A 383 -32.04 -6.13 -13.64
C ASN A 383 -32.80 -6.98 -14.67
N LEU A 384 -32.20 -7.12 -15.86
CA LEU A 384 -32.85 -7.83 -16.96
C LEU A 384 -33.03 -9.31 -16.64
N GLU A 385 -34.09 -9.88 -17.19
CA GLU A 385 -34.35 -11.32 -17.12
C GLU A 385 -33.30 -12.10 -17.94
N ILE A 386 -32.87 -13.22 -17.39
CA ILE A 386 -32.00 -14.17 -18.09
C ILE A 386 -32.91 -15.14 -18.87
N LYS A 387 -32.99 -14.95 -20.20
CA LYS A 387 -33.77 -15.83 -21.07
C LYS A 387 -32.94 -17.05 -21.46
N ASP A 388 -33.59 -18.21 -21.58
CA ASP A 388 -33.00 -19.40 -22.21
C ASP A 388 -32.87 -19.16 -23.72
N THR A 389 -31.66 -19.07 -24.23
CA THR A 389 -31.41 -19.06 -25.67
C THR A 389 -31.64 -20.47 -26.23
N THR A 390 -32.85 -20.77 -26.61
CA THR A 390 -33.10 -21.86 -27.57
C THR A 390 -32.74 -21.38 -28.97
N GLU A 391 -32.01 -22.19 -29.71
CA GLU A 391 -31.47 -21.95 -31.06
C GLU A 391 -32.57 -21.65 -32.12
N SER A 392 -33.24 -20.51 -32.06
CA SER A 392 -34.21 -20.16 -33.10
C SER A 392 -34.51 -18.67 -33.31
N ASP A 393 -33.60 -17.76 -33.00
CA ASP A 393 -33.80 -16.35 -33.38
C ASP A 393 -32.56 -15.74 -34.07
N VAL A 394 -32.26 -16.33 -35.25
CA VAL A 394 -31.51 -15.62 -36.30
C VAL A 394 -32.57 -15.08 -37.28
N GLN A 395 -33.09 -13.87 -37.02
CA GLN A 395 -33.50 -12.94 -38.10
C GLN A 395 -34.03 -11.61 -37.55
N SER A 396 -33.49 -10.56 -38.19
CA SER A 396 -33.98 -9.17 -38.32
C SER A 396 -33.58 -8.15 -37.28
N ASP A 397 -32.41 -7.52 -37.55
CA ASP A 397 -32.21 -6.09 -37.29
C ASP A 397 -33.16 -5.28 -38.19
N SER A 398 -34.11 -4.60 -37.61
CA SER A 398 -34.68 -3.38 -38.19
C SER A 398 -35.22 -2.51 -37.05
N ALA A 399 -34.78 -1.26 -37.11
CA ALA A 399 -35.13 -0.18 -36.17
C ALA A 399 -36.67 -0.01 -36.09
N ASP A 400 -37.11 0.26 -34.94
CA ASP A 400 -38.09 1.23 -34.48
C ASP A 400 -38.99 0.71 -33.34
N GLY A 401 -38.94 1.43 -32.25
CA GLY A 401 -40.06 1.91 -31.50
C GLY A 401 -40.98 0.96 -30.72
N MET A 402 -41.13 1.31 -29.49
CA MET A 402 -42.24 0.98 -28.58
C MET A 402 -42.29 -0.42 -27.96
N VAL A 403 -41.90 -0.40 -26.68
CA VAL A 403 -42.13 -1.47 -25.72
C VAL A 403 -43.65 -1.69 -25.54
N ASN A 404 -44.13 -2.84 -25.94
CA ASN A 404 -45.39 -3.36 -25.49
C ASN A 404 -45.21 -4.04 -24.14
N VAL A 405 -45.66 -3.38 -23.09
CA VAL A 405 -45.91 -3.97 -21.78
C VAL A 405 -47.25 -4.67 -21.84
N PHE A 406 -47.27 -5.92 -21.48
CA PHE A 406 -48.40 -6.87 -21.36
C PHE A 406 -48.51 -7.92 -22.47
N ALA A 407 -47.95 -9.09 -22.17
CA ALA A 407 -48.57 -10.35 -22.62
C ALA A 407 -48.09 -11.53 -21.74
N GLY A 408 -49.02 -12.09 -21.00
CA GLY A 408 -49.20 -13.51 -20.86
C GLY A 408 -48.38 -14.26 -19.84
N LEU A 409 -48.89 -14.39 -18.65
CA LEU A 409 -48.62 -15.52 -17.77
C LEU A 409 -48.97 -16.83 -18.48
N ASP A 410 -47.99 -17.69 -18.70
CA ASP A 410 -48.24 -19.13 -18.91
C ASP A 410 -47.29 -19.94 -18.04
N PHE A 411 -47.89 -20.60 -17.09
CA PHE A 411 -47.32 -21.66 -16.27
C PHE A 411 -47.40 -22.96 -17.07
N SER A 412 -46.26 -23.50 -17.55
CA SER A 412 -46.08 -24.96 -17.57
C SER A 412 -44.79 -25.35 -18.32
N SER A 413 -43.83 -25.87 -17.62
CA SER A 413 -43.28 -27.19 -17.97
C SER A 413 -42.23 -27.61 -16.95
N SER A 414 -42.64 -28.60 -16.17
CA SER A 414 -41.78 -29.44 -15.37
C SER A 414 -40.85 -30.25 -16.23
N SER A 415 -39.55 -30.04 -16.10
CA SER A 415 -38.53 -31.03 -16.43
C SER A 415 -37.89 -31.56 -15.18
N SER A 416 -38.16 -32.82 -14.87
CA SER A 416 -37.64 -33.59 -13.76
C SER A 416 -36.12 -33.80 -13.96
N GLY A 417 -35.34 -33.03 -13.25
CA GLY A 417 -33.93 -33.29 -12.96
C GLY A 417 -33.71 -33.04 -11.47
N ASN A 418 -33.00 -33.93 -10.78
CA ASN A 418 -32.68 -33.88 -9.36
C ASN A 418 -31.69 -32.74 -8.99
N GLY A 419 -31.86 -31.54 -9.54
CA GLY A 419 -31.07 -30.36 -9.19
C GLY A 419 -31.80 -29.48 -8.17
N LYS A 420 -31.09 -28.91 -7.21
CA LYS A 420 -31.64 -27.84 -6.36
C LYS A 420 -32.17 -26.73 -7.27
N GLN A 421 -33.45 -26.46 -7.21
CA GLN A 421 -34.07 -25.37 -7.97
C GLN A 421 -33.64 -24.04 -7.38
N ILE A 422 -32.77 -23.31 -8.09
CA ILE A 422 -32.32 -21.97 -7.70
C ILE A 422 -33.04 -20.91 -8.52
N ASP A 423 -33.26 -19.75 -7.91
CA ASP A 423 -33.83 -18.62 -8.62
C ASP A 423 -32.71 -17.75 -9.24
N VAL A 424 -32.45 -17.97 -10.51
CA VAL A 424 -31.53 -17.19 -11.34
C VAL A 424 -32.25 -16.48 -12.49
N SER A 425 -33.49 -16.08 -12.24
CA SER A 425 -34.37 -15.49 -13.24
C SER A 425 -33.87 -14.13 -13.78
N ASN A 426 -33.03 -13.44 -13.04
CA ASN A 426 -32.44 -12.18 -13.46
C ASN A 426 -30.95 -12.05 -13.06
N PHE A 427 -30.29 -11.02 -13.58
CA PHE A 427 -28.85 -10.79 -13.37
C PHE A 427 -28.48 -10.58 -11.90
N GLU A 428 -29.31 -9.86 -11.14
CA GLU A 428 -29.02 -9.60 -9.70
C GLU A 428 -29.03 -10.89 -8.90
N LYS A 429 -30.07 -11.74 -9.08
CA LYS A 429 -30.18 -13.01 -8.37
C LYS A 429 -29.06 -13.97 -8.71
N ALA A 430 -28.68 -14.05 -9.99
CA ALA A 430 -27.57 -14.88 -10.43
C ALA A 430 -26.25 -14.41 -9.82
N MET A 431 -25.97 -13.11 -9.85
CA MET A 431 -24.75 -12.54 -9.26
C MET A 431 -24.70 -12.71 -7.75
N ARG A 432 -25.81 -12.44 -7.07
CA ARG A 432 -25.90 -12.65 -5.63
C ARG A 432 -25.62 -14.10 -5.25
N TYR A 433 -26.24 -15.04 -5.98
CA TYR A 433 -26.05 -16.46 -5.74
C TYR A 433 -24.58 -16.89 -5.93
N ILE A 434 -23.91 -16.39 -6.98
CA ILE A 434 -22.49 -16.65 -7.23
C ILE A 434 -21.61 -16.08 -6.09
N LEU A 435 -21.86 -14.85 -5.67
CA LEU A 435 -21.08 -14.20 -4.60
C LEU A 435 -21.23 -14.91 -3.24
N GLU A 436 -22.43 -15.35 -2.92
CA GLU A 436 -22.74 -15.96 -1.62
C GLU A 436 -22.34 -17.44 -1.54
N ASN A 437 -22.49 -18.21 -2.63
CA ASN A 437 -22.33 -19.67 -2.61
C ASN A 437 -21.12 -20.18 -3.39
N GLY A 438 -20.57 -19.36 -4.28
CA GLY A 438 -19.44 -19.73 -5.14
C GLY A 438 -18.15 -20.05 -4.37
N PRO A 439 -17.74 -19.23 -3.39
CA PRO A 439 -16.43 -19.39 -2.74
C PRO A 439 -16.23 -20.74 -2.07
N GLU A 440 -17.24 -21.31 -1.44
CA GLU A 440 -17.18 -22.64 -0.82
C GLU A 440 -16.83 -23.75 -1.83
N GLN A 441 -17.11 -23.53 -3.11
CA GLN A 441 -16.78 -24.47 -4.19
C GLN A 441 -15.55 -24.07 -5.00
N GLY A 442 -14.88 -22.97 -4.61
CA GLY A 442 -13.69 -22.45 -5.29
C GLY A 442 -14.02 -21.58 -6.50
N VAL A 443 -15.22 -21.01 -6.54
CA VAL A 443 -15.61 -19.96 -7.48
C VAL A 443 -15.51 -18.63 -6.76
N HIS A 444 -14.46 -17.87 -7.05
CA HIS A 444 -14.21 -16.58 -6.40
C HIS A 444 -14.47 -15.43 -7.35
N THR A 445 -14.99 -14.33 -6.84
CA THR A 445 -15.26 -13.13 -7.62
C THR A 445 -14.30 -12.01 -7.26
N VAL A 446 -13.72 -11.37 -8.26
CA VAL A 446 -12.99 -10.11 -8.14
C VAL A 446 -13.86 -9.02 -8.76
N LEU A 447 -14.43 -8.19 -7.93
CA LEU A 447 -15.39 -7.18 -8.35
C LEU A 447 -14.81 -5.77 -8.21
N GLN A 448 -14.83 -5.02 -9.31
CA GLN A 448 -14.48 -3.60 -9.30
C GLN A 448 -15.74 -2.74 -9.41
N ILE A 449 -15.80 -1.71 -8.57
CA ILE A 449 -16.92 -0.76 -8.49
C ILE A 449 -16.42 0.62 -8.08
N ASP A 450 -17.11 1.68 -8.49
CA ASP A 450 -16.77 3.05 -8.07
C ASP A 450 -17.13 3.33 -6.60
N LYS A 451 -18.27 2.81 -6.14
CA LYS A 451 -18.80 3.04 -4.78
C LYS A 451 -19.46 1.79 -4.22
N PRO A 452 -19.04 1.33 -3.02
CA PRO A 452 -19.64 0.16 -2.38
C PRO A 452 -21.15 0.28 -2.16
N SER A 453 -21.66 1.51 -1.96
CA SER A 453 -23.09 1.79 -1.79
C SER A 453 -23.95 1.46 -3.02
N LYS A 454 -23.30 1.22 -4.17
CA LYS A 454 -23.97 0.85 -5.44
C LYS A 454 -23.82 -0.62 -5.79
N LEU A 455 -23.34 -1.44 -4.86
CA LEU A 455 -23.18 -2.86 -5.08
C LEU A 455 -24.47 -3.51 -5.55
N LEU A 456 -24.44 -4.22 -6.66
CA LEU A 456 -25.60 -4.83 -7.32
C LEU A 456 -26.73 -3.83 -7.60
N PHE A 457 -26.42 -2.53 -7.73
CA PHE A 457 -27.37 -1.42 -7.96
C PHE A 457 -28.48 -1.27 -6.92
N GLN A 458 -28.26 -1.75 -5.70
CA GLN A 458 -29.18 -1.52 -4.60
C GLN A 458 -29.13 -0.05 -4.15
N GLU A 459 -30.29 0.49 -3.71
CA GLU A 459 -30.37 1.89 -3.28
C GLU A 459 -29.55 2.17 -2.00
N PHE A 460 -29.49 1.17 -1.09
CA PHE A 460 -28.76 1.29 0.17
C PHE A 460 -28.07 -0.03 0.49
N VAL A 461 -26.75 -0.05 0.35
CA VAL A 461 -25.94 -1.20 0.75
C VAL A 461 -25.25 -0.89 2.07
N SER A 462 -25.61 -1.62 3.12
CA SER A 462 -24.94 -1.53 4.41
C SER A 462 -23.61 -2.27 4.40
N SER A 463 -22.70 -1.90 5.32
CA SER A 463 -21.45 -2.63 5.54
C SER A 463 -21.67 -4.13 5.76
N LYS A 464 -22.74 -4.53 6.47
CA LYS A 464 -23.07 -5.94 6.65
C LYS A 464 -23.29 -6.70 5.35
N VAL A 465 -23.96 -6.07 4.36
CA VAL A 465 -24.18 -6.69 3.05
C VAL A 465 -22.87 -6.81 2.29
N VAL A 466 -22.01 -5.78 2.33
CA VAL A 466 -20.69 -5.83 1.70
C VAL A 466 -19.85 -6.95 2.32
N PHE A 467 -19.73 -7.00 3.64
CA PHE A 467 -18.92 -7.99 4.34
C PHE A 467 -19.50 -9.41 4.25
N SER A 468 -20.83 -9.57 4.10
CA SER A 468 -21.42 -10.89 3.85
C SER A 468 -21.07 -11.48 2.48
N MET A 469 -20.48 -10.70 1.57
CA MET A 469 -20.11 -11.13 0.23
C MET A 469 -18.59 -11.05 -0.03
N PHE A 470 -17.87 -10.21 0.71
CA PHE A 470 -16.45 -9.94 0.48
C PHE A 470 -15.67 -9.88 1.79
N LYS A 471 -14.79 -10.84 2.02
CA LYS A 471 -13.82 -10.81 3.13
C LYS A 471 -12.63 -9.89 2.85
N HIS A 472 -12.33 -9.65 1.58
CA HIS A 472 -11.15 -8.92 1.13
C HIS A 472 -11.59 -7.64 0.40
N ILE A 473 -11.26 -6.49 0.95
CA ILE A 473 -11.63 -5.20 0.38
C ILE A 473 -10.40 -4.34 0.12
N VAL A 474 -10.23 -3.94 -1.13
CA VAL A 474 -9.19 -3.02 -1.57
C VAL A 474 -9.80 -1.66 -1.86
N MET A 475 -9.33 -0.65 -1.16
CA MET A 475 -9.89 0.69 -1.16
C MET A 475 -8.86 1.67 -1.73
N LEU A 476 -9.12 2.19 -2.91
CA LEU A 476 -8.35 3.27 -3.50
C LEU A 476 -9.02 4.62 -3.16
N ARG A 477 -8.46 5.71 -3.70
CA ARG A 477 -9.03 7.05 -3.49
C ARG A 477 -10.52 7.07 -3.76
N SER A 478 -11.28 7.64 -2.82
CA SER A 478 -12.75 7.66 -2.87
C SER A 478 -13.29 8.93 -2.24
N GLU A 479 -14.63 9.10 -2.26
CA GLU A 479 -15.28 10.23 -1.63
C GLU A 479 -15.15 10.18 -0.08
N GLU A 480 -15.08 11.36 0.54
CA GLU A 480 -14.92 11.55 1.99
C GLU A 480 -15.86 10.69 2.86
N LYS A 481 -17.10 10.49 2.41
CA LYS A 481 -18.12 9.75 3.18
C LYS A 481 -18.05 8.23 3.01
N THR A 482 -17.23 7.72 2.10
CA THR A 482 -17.23 6.28 1.77
C THR A 482 -16.73 5.44 2.94
N ALA A 483 -15.64 5.85 3.59
CA ALA A 483 -15.12 5.17 4.78
C ALA A 483 -16.15 5.11 5.91
N MET A 484 -16.82 6.25 6.20
CA MET A 484 -17.87 6.32 7.22
C MET A 484 -19.08 5.43 6.86
N THR A 485 -19.49 5.37 5.60
CA THR A 485 -20.61 4.53 5.14
C THR A 485 -20.33 3.04 5.36
N LEU A 486 -19.09 2.63 5.21
CA LEU A 486 -18.64 1.26 5.49
C LEU A 486 -18.40 0.99 6.99
N GLY A 487 -18.49 2.02 7.83
CA GLY A 487 -18.21 1.88 9.27
C GLY A 487 -16.74 1.63 9.59
N LEU A 488 -15.84 2.10 8.72
CA LEU A 488 -14.40 1.97 8.92
C LEU A 488 -13.92 2.91 10.05
N SER A 489 -12.72 2.65 10.56
CA SER A 489 -12.09 3.51 11.56
C SER A 489 -11.97 4.96 11.08
N ASP A 490 -12.15 5.93 11.98
CA ASP A 490 -12.01 7.37 11.70
C ASP A 490 -10.61 7.76 11.18
N ASP A 491 -9.63 6.85 11.29
CA ASP A 491 -8.26 7.05 10.82
C ASP A 491 -8.12 6.76 9.32
N ILE A 492 -9.08 6.08 8.72
CA ILE A 492 -9.08 5.73 7.29
C ILE A 492 -9.67 6.88 6.49
N ARG A 493 -8.81 7.58 5.78
CA ARG A 493 -9.17 8.71 4.92
C ARG A 493 -8.90 8.39 3.47
N LEU A 494 -9.91 7.89 2.79
CA LEU A 494 -9.79 7.46 1.39
C LEU A 494 -9.63 8.64 0.43
N GLU A 495 -10.15 9.81 0.79
CA GLU A 495 -10.03 11.04 0.02
C GLU A 495 -8.60 11.60 -0.03
N ASP A 496 -7.76 11.25 0.96
CA ASP A 496 -6.37 11.69 1.05
C ASP A 496 -5.40 10.76 0.31
N LEU A 497 -5.87 9.61 -0.20
CA LEU A 497 -5.03 8.69 -0.96
C LEU A 497 -4.63 9.29 -2.31
N SER A 498 -3.38 9.08 -2.70
CA SER A 498 -2.91 9.47 -4.02
C SER A 498 -3.44 8.52 -5.10
N SER A 499 -3.95 9.10 -6.19
CA SER A 499 -4.32 8.40 -7.43
C SER A 499 -3.24 8.50 -8.51
N GLU A 500 -2.16 9.27 -8.29
CA GLU A 500 -1.04 9.34 -9.22
C GLU A 500 -0.31 8.00 -9.27
N GLN A 501 -0.05 7.48 -10.48
CA GLN A 501 0.57 6.17 -10.68
C GLN A 501 1.86 5.98 -9.89
N GLU A 502 2.71 7.00 -9.84
CA GLU A 502 3.98 6.97 -9.11
C GLU A 502 3.83 6.98 -7.59
N ARG A 503 2.66 7.39 -7.10
CA ARG A 503 2.35 7.54 -5.67
C ARG A 503 1.08 6.81 -5.29
N LEU A 504 0.67 5.82 -6.08
CA LEU A 504 -0.58 5.10 -5.87
C LEU A 504 -0.59 4.43 -4.50
N ARG A 505 -1.67 4.67 -3.76
CA ARG A 505 -1.89 4.11 -2.43
C ARG A 505 -3.28 3.53 -2.33
N ALA A 506 -3.38 2.44 -1.59
CA ALA A 506 -4.64 1.80 -1.27
C ALA A 506 -4.62 1.24 0.16
N TYR A 507 -5.78 1.15 0.77
CA TYR A 507 -5.97 0.34 1.95
C TYR A 507 -6.49 -1.04 1.57
N TYR A 508 -5.97 -2.06 2.19
CA TYR A 508 -6.54 -3.39 2.22
C TYR A 508 -7.20 -3.60 3.57
N TYR A 509 -8.42 -4.11 3.57
CA TYR A 509 -9.14 -4.54 4.75
C TYR A 509 -9.42 -6.03 4.68
N SER A 510 -9.11 -6.73 5.76
CA SER A 510 -9.46 -8.13 6.00
C SER A 510 -10.57 -8.20 7.03
N GLU A 511 -11.73 -8.73 6.65
CA GLU A 511 -12.83 -8.94 7.59
C GLU A 511 -12.48 -10.00 8.64
N GLU A 512 -11.70 -11.02 8.26
CA GLU A 512 -11.27 -12.08 9.17
C GLU A 512 -10.40 -11.55 10.32
N ASP A 513 -9.49 -10.61 10.03
CA ASP A 513 -8.55 -10.05 11.00
C ASP A 513 -9.04 -8.72 11.62
N ASP A 514 -10.12 -8.15 11.11
CA ASP A 514 -10.59 -6.80 11.40
C ASP A 514 -9.44 -5.77 11.38
N SER A 515 -8.62 -5.86 10.34
CA SER A 515 -7.38 -5.09 10.22
C SER A 515 -7.28 -4.36 8.90
N TYR A 516 -6.60 -3.21 8.95
CA TYR A 516 -6.34 -2.36 7.79
C TYR A 516 -4.85 -2.31 7.52
N GLN A 517 -4.48 -2.46 6.27
CA GLN A 517 -3.10 -2.32 5.83
C GLN A 517 -2.99 -1.33 4.69
N LEU A 518 -2.17 -0.29 4.86
CA LEU A 518 -1.83 0.62 3.77
C LEU A 518 -0.75 -0.04 2.89
N PHE A 519 -0.92 0.04 1.58
CA PHE A 519 0.02 -0.56 0.63
C PHE A 519 0.08 0.23 -0.68
N SER A 520 1.10 -0.04 -1.48
CA SER A 520 1.22 0.44 -2.86
C SER A 520 0.75 -0.67 -3.79
N PRO A 521 -0.38 -0.48 -4.49
CA PRO A 521 -0.87 -1.47 -5.44
C PRO A 521 0.14 -1.77 -6.54
N TYR A 522 0.17 -3.02 -6.99
CA TYR A 522 0.84 -3.35 -8.24
C TYR A 522 0.09 -2.75 -9.42
N THR A 523 0.83 -2.26 -10.39
CA THR A 523 0.32 -1.81 -11.69
C THR A 523 0.71 -2.81 -12.78
N LEU A 524 0.23 -2.56 -13.99
CA LEU A 524 0.39 -3.50 -15.09
C LEU A 524 1.83 -3.49 -15.63
N PRO A 525 2.37 -4.67 -15.95
CA PRO A 525 3.61 -4.78 -16.70
C PRO A 525 3.41 -4.32 -18.15
N THR A 526 4.48 -3.96 -18.83
CA THR A 526 4.48 -3.84 -20.29
C THR A 526 4.23 -5.20 -20.95
N LEU A 527 3.78 -5.23 -22.19
CA LEU A 527 3.56 -6.49 -22.93
C LEU A 527 4.83 -7.36 -23.02
N ASN A 528 6.01 -6.75 -23.09
CA ASN A 528 7.28 -7.47 -23.10
C ASN A 528 7.59 -8.13 -21.75
N GLU A 529 7.37 -7.40 -20.66
CA GLU A 529 7.51 -7.92 -19.30
C GLU A 529 6.50 -9.02 -19.02
N LEU A 530 5.21 -8.83 -19.41
CA LEU A 530 4.18 -9.86 -19.31
C LEU A 530 4.60 -11.15 -20.02
N ASN A 531 5.08 -11.05 -21.28
CA ASN A 531 5.53 -12.20 -22.03
C ASN A 531 6.72 -12.91 -21.36
N ASN A 532 7.61 -12.17 -20.69
CA ASN A 532 8.73 -12.76 -19.95
C ASN A 532 8.25 -13.47 -18.68
N ILE A 533 7.29 -12.89 -17.95
CA ILE A 533 6.65 -13.52 -16.79
C ILE A 533 5.98 -14.83 -17.21
N LEU A 534 5.16 -14.80 -18.27
CA LEU A 534 4.41 -15.97 -18.73
C LEU A 534 5.28 -17.10 -19.29
N LYS A 535 6.52 -16.81 -19.72
CA LYS A 535 7.51 -17.85 -20.12
C LYS A 535 8.13 -18.58 -18.94
N GLN A 536 8.07 -18.01 -17.74
CA GLN A 536 8.63 -18.61 -16.51
C GLN A 536 7.62 -19.54 -15.81
N LEU A 537 6.36 -19.48 -16.23
CA LEU A 537 5.25 -20.32 -15.76
C LEU A 537 5.06 -21.56 -16.63
#